data_932ba85f683e5eb6938c01ffa02ee4de
#
_entry.id   932ba85f683e5eb6938c01ffa02ee4de
#
_cell.length_a   1.000
_cell.length_b   1.000
_cell.length_c   1.000
_cell.angle_alpha   90.00
_cell.angle_beta   90.00
_cell.angle_gamma   90.00
#
_symmetry.space_group_name_H-M   'P 1'
#
loop_
_entity.id
_entity.type
_entity.pdbx_description
1 polymer ?
#
loop_
_entity_poly.entity_id
_entity_poly.type
_entity_poly.pdbx_seq_one_letter_code
_entity_poly.pdbx_strand_id
1 'polypeptide(L)'
;MASPLHIPRVNNNDDSVRIVGLGVSEGDFVTRGQIVGAVETDKAVLDVPVERDGYVLKIVQREGETASVGSVLLWIGEIATERVPEQAPPATAPVAEGRTDRPTAKAQAMLRELGLAASAIPAAGERLTVADIEAWLATERQPGATPGSGARRPVERAPDVPGEYHDLSAEQRGMLFTVLWHRDHAAAAYLEIEYDPQPWNDYAARYAQQNKLLLSPLLPLLAFRLVELAKVTPRINATVLDDRRYEYHAVNLGFTVQAGETLYLAVVQSAQEMNVARFIDALGEVQRHAMAHKLRPEESSGATLAFSSMARWNVSRHTPILPPATSLIVAHAAPHGSGNAVLGATYDHRLLTGFDAVQVLQALAQPPA
;
A
#
# COMPACT_ATOMS: atom_id res chain seq x y z
N MET A 1 9.88 -45.75 8.90
CA MET A 1 8.56 -45.06 8.80
C MET A 1 8.62 -44.01 7.72
N ALA A 2 7.61 -43.98 6.81
CA ALA A 2 7.51 -43.00 5.73
C ALA A 2 7.49 -41.60 6.29
N SER A 3 8.31 -40.70 5.74
CA SER A 3 8.52 -39.35 6.20
C SER A 3 8.29 -38.37 5.05
N PRO A 4 7.53 -37.31 5.26
CA PRO A 4 7.31 -36.31 4.24
C PRO A 4 8.53 -35.41 4.06
N LEU A 5 8.88 -35.10 2.83
CA LEU A 5 9.76 -33.97 2.48
C LEU A 5 8.87 -32.80 2.11
N HIS A 6 8.98 -31.71 2.89
CA HIS A 6 8.19 -30.53 2.70
C HIS A 6 8.89 -29.52 1.79
N ILE A 7 8.10 -28.73 1.07
CA ILE A 7 8.58 -27.60 0.30
C ILE A 7 9.14 -26.55 1.29
N PRO A 8 10.44 -26.19 1.19
CA PRO A 8 11.07 -25.28 2.13
C PRO A 8 10.47 -23.86 2.04
N ARG A 9 10.43 -23.18 3.18
CA ARG A 9 10.12 -21.74 3.20
C ARG A 9 11.36 -20.97 2.81
N VAL A 10 11.26 -20.20 1.74
CA VAL A 10 12.37 -19.41 1.18
C VAL A 10 12.45 -18.04 1.85
N ASN A 11 11.31 -17.35 1.97
CA ASN A 11 11.19 -16.07 2.64
C ASN A 11 9.94 -16.04 3.52
N ASN A 12 9.87 -15.10 4.46
CA ASN A 12 8.72 -14.95 5.35
C ASN A 12 7.42 -14.53 4.63
N ASN A 13 7.52 -14.11 3.36
CA ASN A 13 6.40 -13.57 2.57
C ASN A 13 5.97 -14.49 1.42
N ASP A 14 6.65 -15.62 1.18
CA ASP A 14 6.29 -16.54 0.10
C ASP A 14 5.33 -17.59 0.63
N ASP A 15 4.06 -17.53 0.21
CA ASP A 15 3.03 -18.51 0.57
C ASP A 15 2.91 -19.63 -0.45
N SER A 16 3.44 -19.45 -1.66
CA SER A 16 3.44 -20.46 -2.73
C SER A 16 4.71 -20.39 -3.56
N VAL A 17 5.10 -21.53 -4.14
CA VAL A 17 6.24 -21.67 -5.03
C VAL A 17 5.83 -22.52 -6.23
N ARG A 18 6.50 -22.32 -7.36
CA ARG A 18 6.36 -23.16 -8.55
C ARG A 18 7.44 -24.23 -8.57
N ILE A 19 7.07 -25.47 -8.87
CA ILE A 19 8.03 -26.56 -9.01
C ILE A 19 8.59 -26.50 -10.43
N VAL A 20 9.89 -26.22 -10.56
CA VAL A 20 10.55 -26.01 -11.86
C VAL A 20 11.38 -27.22 -12.31
N GLY A 21 11.57 -28.20 -11.44
CA GLY A 21 12.21 -29.45 -11.78
C GLY A 21 12.09 -30.50 -10.69
N LEU A 22 11.93 -31.76 -11.07
CA LEU A 22 12.02 -32.94 -10.21
C LEU A 22 13.05 -33.88 -10.80
N GLY A 23 14.16 -34.07 -10.09
CA GLY A 23 15.30 -34.90 -10.51
C GLY A 23 15.21 -36.37 -10.10
N VAL A 24 14.04 -36.83 -9.61
CA VAL A 24 13.84 -38.18 -9.05
C VAL A 24 12.51 -38.77 -9.49
N SER A 25 12.42 -40.10 -9.49
CA SER A 25 11.20 -40.85 -9.76
C SER A 25 10.77 -41.66 -8.54
N GLU A 26 9.51 -42.06 -8.47
CA GLU A 26 9.04 -42.99 -7.43
C GLU A 26 9.79 -44.33 -7.55
N GLY A 27 10.32 -44.82 -6.44
CA GLY A 27 11.17 -46.01 -6.37
C GLY A 27 12.68 -45.73 -6.34
N ASP A 28 13.12 -44.49 -6.67
CA ASP A 28 14.54 -44.12 -6.63
C ASP A 28 15.09 -44.09 -5.21
N PHE A 29 16.33 -44.54 -5.02
CA PHE A 29 17.06 -44.39 -3.77
C PHE A 29 17.79 -43.05 -3.77
N VAL A 30 17.57 -42.24 -2.70
CA VAL A 30 18.17 -40.91 -2.53
C VAL A 30 18.99 -40.86 -1.24
N THR A 31 20.07 -40.08 -1.29
CA THR A 31 20.98 -39.92 -0.14
C THR A 31 20.83 -38.53 0.46
N ARG A 32 21.08 -38.42 1.76
CA ARG A 32 21.02 -37.14 2.49
C ARG A 32 21.87 -36.06 1.80
N GLY A 33 21.24 -34.90 1.55
CA GLY A 33 21.85 -33.78 0.85
C GLY A 33 21.72 -33.84 -0.68
N GLN A 34 21.20 -34.94 -1.23
CA GLN A 34 20.91 -35.04 -2.66
C GLN A 34 19.77 -34.10 -3.03
N ILE A 35 19.94 -33.31 -4.10
CA ILE A 35 18.91 -32.43 -4.65
C ILE A 35 17.89 -33.30 -5.40
N VAL A 36 16.63 -33.24 -4.99
CA VAL A 36 15.53 -34.01 -5.59
C VAL A 36 14.56 -33.15 -6.41
N GLY A 37 14.68 -31.83 -6.31
CA GLY A 37 13.87 -30.91 -7.10
C GLY A 37 14.33 -29.48 -6.92
N ALA A 38 13.74 -28.59 -7.70
CA ALA A 38 13.95 -27.14 -7.60
C ALA A 38 12.59 -26.44 -7.54
N VAL A 39 12.50 -25.41 -6.71
CA VAL A 39 11.31 -24.57 -6.55
C VAL A 39 11.66 -23.13 -6.88
N GLU A 40 10.78 -22.45 -7.60
CA GLU A 40 10.91 -21.07 -8.04
C GLU A 40 9.94 -20.19 -7.25
N THR A 41 10.47 -19.10 -6.72
CA THR A 41 9.70 -17.97 -6.16
C THR A 41 9.76 -16.79 -7.14
N ASP A 42 9.08 -15.70 -6.82
CA ASP A 42 9.16 -14.46 -7.60
C ASP A 42 10.59 -13.85 -7.67
N LYS A 43 11.52 -14.32 -6.81
CA LYS A 43 12.87 -13.71 -6.65
C LYS A 43 14.03 -14.69 -6.86
N ALA A 44 13.83 -15.98 -6.72
CA ALA A 44 14.90 -16.95 -6.78
C ALA A 44 14.42 -18.37 -7.09
N VAL A 45 15.32 -19.19 -7.66
CA VAL A 45 15.16 -20.64 -7.77
C VAL A 45 16.01 -21.28 -6.67
N LEU A 46 15.43 -22.22 -5.93
CA LEU A 46 16.09 -22.94 -4.84
C LEU A 46 15.98 -24.44 -5.00
N ASP A 47 17.12 -25.08 -4.77
CA ASP A 47 17.21 -26.53 -4.75
C ASP A 47 16.61 -27.10 -3.46
N VAL A 48 15.91 -28.23 -3.58
CA VAL A 48 15.30 -28.95 -2.45
C VAL A 48 16.14 -30.20 -2.16
N PRO A 49 16.99 -30.17 -1.11
CA PRO A 49 17.79 -31.33 -0.71
C PRO A 49 16.99 -32.27 0.19
N VAL A 50 17.31 -33.56 0.12
CA VAL A 50 16.79 -34.59 1.03
C VAL A 50 17.49 -34.54 2.39
N GLU A 51 16.72 -34.68 3.47
CA GLU A 51 17.26 -34.61 4.84
C GLU A 51 17.82 -35.94 5.36
N ARG A 52 17.51 -37.06 4.69
CA ARG A 52 17.93 -38.41 5.08
C ARG A 52 17.97 -39.36 3.88
N ASP A 53 18.69 -40.48 4.02
CA ASP A 53 18.71 -41.54 3.04
C ASP A 53 17.37 -42.30 3.00
N GLY A 54 16.97 -42.77 1.81
CA GLY A 54 15.76 -43.59 1.66
C GLY A 54 15.26 -43.71 0.22
N TYR A 55 14.14 -44.39 0.07
CA TYR A 55 13.47 -44.57 -1.21
C TYR A 55 12.35 -43.54 -1.39
N VAL A 56 12.23 -42.93 -2.55
CA VAL A 56 11.10 -42.10 -2.93
C VAL A 56 9.87 -42.99 -3.07
N LEU A 57 8.93 -42.87 -2.14
CA LEU A 57 7.72 -43.69 -2.09
C LEU A 57 6.60 -43.13 -2.93
N LYS A 58 6.42 -41.81 -2.91
CA LYS A 58 5.37 -41.12 -3.65
C LYS A 58 5.73 -39.66 -3.87
N ILE A 59 5.53 -39.20 -5.10
CA ILE A 59 5.63 -37.79 -5.47
C ILE A 59 4.23 -37.18 -5.39
N VAL A 60 4.05 -36.15 -4.54
CA VAL A 60 2.76 -35.50 -4.31
C VAL A 60 2.53 -34.32 -5.24
N GLN A 61 3.60 -33.56 -5.55
CA GLN A 61 3.53 -32.39 -6.40
C GLN A 61 4.34 -32.63 -7.68
N ARG A 62 3.87 -32.13 -8.83
CA ARG A 62 4.49 -32.36 -10.12
C ARG A 62 5.23 -31.14 -10.63
N GLU A 63 6.16 -31.35 -11.55
CA GLU A 63 6.85 -30.26 -12.25
C GLU A 63 5.83 -29.37 -12.99
N GLY A 64 6.00 -28.05 -12.86
CA GLY A 64 5.11 -27.05 -13.42
C GLY A 64 3.92 -26.66 -12.52
N GLU A 65 3.65 -27.40 -11.44
CA GLU A 65 2.58 -27.07 -10.49
C GLU A 65 3.00 -25.99 -9.50
N THR A 66 2.02 -25.21 -9.06
CA THR A 66 2.19 -24.24 -7.94
C THR A 66 1.71 -24.90 -6.66
N ALA A 67 2.57 -24.93 -5.65
CA ALA A 67 2.31 -25.57 -4.37
C ALA A 67 2.55 -24.60 -3.22
N SER A 68 1.79 -24.77 -2.12
CA SER A 68 1.96 -23.95 -0.93
C SER A 68 3.26 -24.30 -0.20
N VAL A 69 3.96 -23.30 0.31
CA VAL A 69 5.13 -23.48 1.17
C VAL A 69 4.74 -24.31 2.40
N GLY A 70 5.59 -25.30 2.75
CA GLY A 70 5.30 -26.23 3.84
C GLY A 70 4.39 -27.40 3.44
N SER A 71 3.84 -27.47 2.23
CA SER A 71 3.15 -28.67 1.74
C SER A 71 4.14 -29.80 1.44
N VAL A 72 3.64 -31.03 1.36
CA VAL A 72 4.48 -32.20 1.10
C VAL A 72 4.82 -32.24 -0.40
N LEU A 73 6.12 -32.27 -0.73
CA LEU A 73 6.63 -32.47 -2.08
C LEU A 73 6.62 -33.94 -2.47
N LEU A 74 7.21 -34.77 -1.62
CA LEU A 74 7.29 -36.23 -1.81
C LEU A 74 7.44 -36.95 -0.48
N TRP A 75 7.27 -38.27 -0.48
CA TRP A 75 7.46 -39.15 0.67
C TRP A 75 8.70 -40.00 0.52
N ILE A 76 9.47 -40.17 1.58
CA ILE A 76 10.68 -40.98 1.66
C ILE A 76 10.51 -42.06 2.73
N GLY A 77 10.83 -43.31 2.40
CA GLY A 77 10.82 -44.44 3.30
C GLY A 77 12.13 -45.18 3.39
N GLU A 78 12.32 -45.98 4.40
CA GLU A 78 13.50 -46.83 4.59
C GLU A 78 13.50 -48.02 3.61
N ILE A 79 12.33 -48.47 3.16
CA ILE A 79 12.15 -49.55 2.21
C ILE A 79 11.17 -49.12 1.12
N ALA A 80 11.44 -49.53 -0.12
CA ALA A 80 10.69 -49.10 -1.34
C ALA A 80 9.18 -49.51 -1.30
N THR A 81 8.80 -50.46 -0.48
CA THR A 81 7.41 -50.97 -0.37
C THR A 81 6.67 -50.43 0.87
N GLU A 82 7.22 -49.46 1.53
CA GLU A 82 6.60 -48.85 2.73
C GLU A 82 5.33 -48.13 2.35
N ARG A 83 4.27 -48.31 3.14
CA ARG A 83 2.99 -47.63 2.89
C ARG A 83 3.09 -46.13 3.27
N VAL A 84 2.79 -45.27 2.32
CA VAL A 84 2.57 -43.86 2.58
C VAL A 84 1.23 -43.70 3.31
N PRO A 85 1.16 -42.92 4.43
CA PRO A 85 -0.10 -42.59 5.06
C PRO A 85 -1.04 -41.96 4.00
N GLU A 86 -2.24 -42.51 3.91
CA GLU A 86 -3.28 -41.99 3.00
C GLU A 86 -3.70 -40.61 3.54
N GLN A 87 -3.01 -39.55 3.08
CA GLN A 87 -3.51 -38.20 3.29
C GLN A 87 -4.78 -38.07 2.47
N ALA A 88 -5.87 -37.71 3.15
CA ALA A 88 -7.01 -37.16 2.45
C ALA A 88 -6.48 -36.07 1.50
N PRO A 89 -6.90 -36.05 0.22
CA PRO A 89 -6.50 -34.99 -0.69
C PRO A 89 -6.77 -33.67 0.01
N PRO A 90 -5.89 -32.63 -0.14
CA PRO A 90 -6.22 -31.31 0.35
C PRO A 90 -7.63 -31.03 -0.12
N ALA A 91 -8.49 -30.65 0.80
CA ALA A 91 -9.87 -30.35 0.47
C ALA A 91 -9.86 -29.24 -0.58
N THR A 92 -9.81 -29.64 -1.84
CA THR A 92 -10.40 -28.86 -2.90
C THR A 92 -11.81 -28.64 -2.43
N ALA A 93 -12.11 -27.41 -2.04
CA ALA A 93 -13.49 -27.02 -1.82
C ALA A 93 -14.30 -27.62 -2.97
N PRO A 94 -15.38 -28.35 -2.70
CA PRO A 94 -16.12 -29.00 -3.75
C PRO A 94 -16.48 -27.96 -4.79
N VAL A 95 -15.96 -28.09 -5.99
CA VAL A 95 -16.53 -27.47 -7.16
C VAL A 95 -17.92 -28.12 -7.25
N ALA A 96 -18.92 -27.43 -6.73
CA ALA A 96 -20.30 -27.83 -6.84
C ALA A 96 -20.67 -27.70 -8.32
N GLU A 97 -20.52 -28.79 -9.07
CA GLU A 97 -21.20 -28.97 -10.33
C GLU A 97 -22.70 -28.85 -10.06
N GLY A 98 -23.32 -27.81 -10.60
CA GLY A 98 -24.77 -27.61 -10.57
C GLY A 98 -25.26 -26.34 -9.90
N ARG A 99 -24.43 -25.35 -9.60
CA ARG A 99 -24.92 -24.03 -9.14
C ARG A 99 -25.47 -23.23 -10.33
N THR A 100 -26.76 -23.03 -10.37
CA THR A 100 -27.33 -22.01 -11.22
C THR A 100 -27.09 -20.65 -10.56
N ASP A 101 -26.15 -19.86 -11.08
CA ASP A 101 -25.85 -18.46 -10.68
C ASP A 101 -27.03 -17.50 -10.96
N ARG A 102 -28.28 -17.95 -10.76
CA ARG A 102 -29.44 -17.13 -10.98
C ARG A 102 -29.92 -16.51 -9.68
N PRO A 103 -29.68 -15.21 -9.46
CA PRO A 103 -30.22 -14.51 -8.31
C PRO A 103 -31.75 -14.52 -8.34
N THR A 104 -32.38 -14.44 -7.17
CA THR A 104 -33.83 -14.18 -7.08
C THR A 104 -34.14 -12.80 -7.67
N ALA A 105 -35.38 -12.56 -8.10
CA ALA A 105 -35.76 -11.28 -8.70
C ALA A 105 -35.45 -10.07 -7.79
N LYS A 106 -35.68 -10.23 -6.48
CA LYS A 106 -35.31 -9.20 -5.47
C LYS A 106 -33.82 -9.02 -5.32
N ALA A 107 -33.05 -10.11 -5.31
CA ALA A 107 -31.59 -10.06 -5.26
C ALA A 107 -31.02 -9.39 -6.52
N GLN A 108 -31.59 -9.66 -7.69
CA GLN A 108 -31.16 -9.06 -8.95
C GLN A 108 -31.44 -7.54 -9.00
N ALA A 109 -32.55 -7.09 -8.43
CA ALA A 109 -32.83 -5.66 -8.29
C ALA A 109 -31.82 -4.98 -7.37
N MET A 110 -31.53 -5.58 -6.23
CA MET A 110 -30.56 -5.06 -5.25
C MET A 110 -29.12 -5.04 -5.79
N LEU A 111 -28.73 -6.06 -6.56
CA LEU A 111 -27.43 -6.10 -7.23
C LEU A 111 -27.26 -4.97 -8.25
N ARG A 112 -28.32 -4.64 -9.01
CA ARG A 112 -28.31 -3.52 -9.97
C ARG A 112 -28.20 -2.17 -9.26
N GLU A 113 -28.94 -1.99 -8.17
CA GLU A 113 -28.92 -0.77 -7.36
C GLU A 113 -27.56 -0.54 -6.72
N LEU A 114 -26.88 -1.61 -6.28
CA LEU A 114 -25.56 -1.56 -5.64
C LEU A 114 -24.38 -1.67 -6.62
N GLY A 115 -24.63 -1.88 -7.93
CA GLY A 115 -23.60 -2.04 -8.94
C GLY A 115 -22.72 -3.29 -8.76
N LEU A 116 -23.25 -4.35 -8.12
CA LEU A 116 -22.49 -5.55 -7.77
C LEU A 116 -22.75 -6.68 -8.77
N ALA A 117 -21.70 -7.47 -9.07
CA ALA A 117 -21.84 -8.69 -9.88
C ALA A 117 -22.29 -9.87 -9.01
N ALA A 118 -23.27 -10.63 -9.50
CA ALA A 118 -23.78 -11.81 -8.78
C ALA A 118 -22.72 -12.86 -8.51
N SER A 119 -21.70 -12.96 -9.37
CA SER A 119 -20.56 -13.87 -9.23
C SER A 119 -19.61 -13.53 -8.08
N ALA A 120 -19.66 -12.30 -7.56
CA ALA A 120 -18.83 -11.86 -6.44
C ALA A 120 -19.37 -12.28 -5.07
N ILE A 121 -20.62 -12.75 -4.98
CA ILE A 121 -21.30 -13.01 -3.72
C ILE A 121 -21.61 -14.50 -3.57
N PRO A 122 -21.09 -15.20 -2.54
CA PRO A 122 -21.38 -16.60 -2.31
C PRO A 122 -22.84 -16.78 -1.85
N ALA A 123 -23.63 -17.58 -2.57
CA ALA A 123 -24.98 -17.95 -2.15
C ALA A 123 -24.92 -19.07 -1.11
N ALA A 124 -25.67 -18.95 -0.02
CA ALA A 124 -25.79 -19.99 1.02
C ALA A 124 -26.65 -21.18 0.56
N GLY A 125 -27.48 -21.01 -0.50
CA GLY A 125 -28.36 -22.03 -1.05
C GLY A 125 -28.24 -22.18 -2.57
N GLU A 126 -29.26 -22.80 -3.20
CA GLU A 126 -29.28 -23.02 -4.66
C GLU A 126 -29.39 -21.73 -5.50
N ARG A 127 -29.81 -20.63 -4.90
CA ARG A 127 -30.00 -19.34 -5.56
C ARG A 127 -29.54 -18.22 -4.65
N LEU A 128 -28.92 -17.19 -5.23
CA LEU A 128 -28.53 -15.99 -4.52
C LEU A 128 -29.76 -15.20 -4.06
N THR A 129 -29.87 -14.93 -2.75
CA THR A 129 -30.99 -14.21 -2.13
C THR A 129 -30.56 -12.82 -1.63
N VAL A 130 -31.53 -11.99 -1.25
CA VAL A 130 -31.25 -10.69 -0.61
C VAL A 130 -30.48 -10.88 0.70
N ALA A 131 -30.82 -11.91 1.48
CA ALA A 131 -30.13 -12.21 2.73
C ALA A 131 -28.64 -12.54 2.52
N ASP A 132 -28.30 -13.22 1.42
CA ASP A 132 -26.88 -13.49 1.08
C ASP A 132 -26.14 -12.19 0.73
N ILE A 133 -26.78 -11.27 0.01
CA ILE A 133 -26.22 -9.96 -0.33
C ILE A 133 -26.02 -9.13 0.94
N GLU A 134 -27.00 -9.10 1.83
CA GLU A 134 -26.95 -8.36 3.09
C GLU A 134 -25.87 -8.95 4.02
N ALA A 135 -25.77 -10.28 4.13
CA ALA A 135 -24.73 -10.95 4.90
C ALA A 135 -23.33 -10.67 4.33
N TRP A 136 -23.18 -10.71 3.00
CA TRP A 136 -21.95 -10.37 2.32
C TRP A 136 -21.56 -8.90 2.53
N LEU A 137 -22.51 -7.97 2.38
CA LEU A 137 -22.31 -6.55 2.67
C LEU A 137 -22.00 -6.29 4.15
N ALA A 138 -22.56 -7.05 5.07
CA ALA A 138 -22.22 -6.95 6.49
C ALA A 138 -20.81 -7.43 6.76
N THR A 139 -20.32 -8.42 6.01
CA THR A 139 -18.94 -8.92 6.08
C THR A 139 -17.97 -7.94 5.40
N GLU A 140 -18.34 -7.35 4.28
CA GLU A 140 -17.57 -6.31 3.56
C GLU A 140 -17.58 -4.96 4.29
N ARG A 141 -18.63 -4.65 5.05
CA ARG A 141 -18.71 -3.44 5.91
C ARG A 141 -17.86 -3.53 7.18
N GLN A 142 -17.25 -4.69 7.46
CA GLN A 142 -16.14 -4.71 8.40
C GLN A 142 -14.92 -4.10 7.71
N PRO A 143 -14.44 -2.91 8.09
CA PRO A 143 -13.29 -2.29 7.45
C PRO A 143 -12.07 -3.18 7.73
N GLY A 144 -11.58 -3.88 6.71
CA GLY A 144 -10.33 -4.61 6.79
C GLY A 144 -10.25 -6.02 6.19
N ALA A 145 -11.21 -6.49 5.42
CA ALA A 145 -11.05 -7.77 4.70
C ALA A 145 -10.56 -7.52 3.27
N THR A 146 -9.26 -7.45 3.07
CA THR A 146 -8.63 -7.66 1.77
C THR A 146 -8.66 -9.16 1.46
N PRO A 147 -9.13 -9.62 0.28
CA PRO A 147 -9.00 -11.03 -0.11
C PRO A 147 -7.51 -11.30 -0.36
N GLY A 148 -6.86 -12.05 0.51
CA GLY A 148 -5.53 -12.57 0.22
C GLY A 148 -4.46 -12.51 1.30
N SER A 149 -4.78 -12.37 2.59
CA SER A 149 -3.78 -12.64 3.62
C SER A 149 -4.40 -13.33 4.82
N GLY A 150 -4.25 -14.65 4.83
CA GLY A 150 -4.71 -15.54 5.90
C GLY A 150 -3.91 -15.47 7.21
N ALA A 151 -3.20 -14.38 7.48
CA ALA A 151 -2.64 -14.10 8.79
C ALA A 151 -3.65 -13.24 9.57
N ARG A 152 -4.48 -13.85 10.43
CA ARG A 152 -5.19 -13.12 11.48
C ARG A 152 -4.15 -12.26 12.21
N ARG A 153 -4.27 -10.93 12.09
CA ARG A 153 -3.50 -10.02 12.95
C ARG A 153 -3.69 -10.50 14.39
N PRO A 154 -2.61 -10.60 15.19
CA PRO A 154 -2.76 -10.83 16.61
C PRO A 154 -3.74 -9.79 17.14
N VAL A 155 -4.79 -10.21 17.84
CA VAL A 155 -5.68 -9.27 18.53
C VAL A 155 -4.80 -8.59 19.56
N GLU A 156 -4.50 -7.30 19.33
CA GLU A 156 -3.78 -6.49 20.29
C GLU A 156 -4.64 -6.44 21.55
N ARG A 157 -4.13 -7.03 22.62
CA ARG A 157 -4.74 -6.93 23.94
C ARG A 157 -4.12 -5.74 24.65
N ALA A 158 -4.94 -4.98 25.35
CA ALA A 158 -4.44 -3.96 26.26
C ALA A 158 -3.42 -4.61 27.21
N PRO A 159 -2.32 -3.91 27.55
CA PRO A 159 -1.38 -4.38 28.56
C PRO A 159 -2.12 -4.59 29.89
N ASP A 160 -1.59 -5.45 30.75
CA ASP A 160 -2.15 -5.73 32.11
C ASP A 160 -1.82 -4.56 33.07
N VAL A 161 -2.30 -3.38 32.67
CA VAL A 161 -2.20 -2.11 33.42
C VAL A 161 -3.57 -1.44 33.36
N PRO A 162 -4.11 -0.93 34.48
CA PRO A 162 -5.39 -0.23 34.47
C PRO A 162 -5.40 0.94 33.47
N GLY A 163 -6.46 1.03 32.68
CA GLY A 163 -6.64 2.06 31.65
C GLY A 163 -8.10 2.14 31.22
N GLU A 164 -8.42 3.10 30.37
CA GLU A 164 -9.75 3.33 29.82
C GLU A 164 -9.71 3.27 28.29
N TYR A 165 -10.79 2.76 27.70
CA TYR A 165 -11.00 2.77 26.27
C TYR A 165 -11.77 4.00 25.84
N HIS A 166 -11.28 4.70 24.82
CA HIS A 166 -11.99 5.78 24.17
C HIS A 166 -12.12 5.49 22.68
N ASP A 167 -13.30 5.68 22.13
CA ASP A 167 -13.53 5.52 20.69
C ASP A 167 -12.80 6.61 19.91
N LEU A 168 -12.13 6.21 18.83
CA LEU A 168 -11.51 7.16 17.91
C LEU A 168 -12.59 7.98 17.19
N SER A 169 -12.34 9.28 17.01
CA SER A 169 -13.15 10.11 16.13
C SER A 169 -13.07 9.65 14.67
N ALA A 170 -13.93 10.18 13.79
CA ALA A 170 -13.88 9.88 12.35
C ALA A 170 -12.54 10.27 11.74
N GLU A 171 -12.00 11.42 12.14
CA GLU A 171 -10.72 11.96 11.69
C GLU A 171 -9.55 11.12 12.20
N GLN A 172 -9.59 10.69 13.47
CA GLN A 172 -8.58 9.79 14.03
C GLN A 172 -8.57 8.42 13.34
N ARG A 173 -9.74 7.89 12.96
CA ARG A 173 -9.84 6.67 12.14
C ARG A 173 -9.27 6.90 10.73
N GLY A 174 -9.51 8.05 10.13
CA GLY A 174 -8.90 8.44 8.85
C GLY A 174 -7.37 8.48 8.93
N MET A 175 -6.81 9.04 10.00
CA MET A 175 -5.37 9.04 10.26
C MET A 175 -4.84 7.61 10.44
N LEU A 176 -5.52 6.78 11.24
CA LEU A 176 -5.17 5.38 11.43
C LEU A 176 -5.13 4.63 10.09
N PHE A 177 -6.13 4.84 9.23
CA PHE A 177 -6.14 4.27 7.87
C PHE A 177 -4.92 4.70 7.07
N THR A 178 -4.56 5.98 7.07
CA THR A 178 -3.38 6.51 6.36
C THR A 178 -2.09 5.88 6.87
N VAL A 179 -1.91 5.76 8.18
CA VAL A 179 -0.72 5.14 8.81
C VAL A 179 -0.62 3.67 8.44
N LEU A 180 -1.73 2.94 8.51
CA LEU A 180 -1.78 1.51 8.17
C LEU A 180 -1.51 1.31 6.68
N TRP A 181 -2.08 2.13 5.80
CA TRP A 181 -1.82 2.06 4.37
C TRP A 181 -0.33 2.29 4.07
N HIS A 182 0.27 3.33 4.65
CA HIS A 182 1.70 3.64 4.48
C HIS A 182 2.58 2.46 4.89
N ARG A 183 2.28 1.83 6.04
CA ARG A 183 3.04 0.68 6.53
C ARG A 183 2.91 -0.55 5.62
N ASP A 184 1.68 -0.83 5.15
CA ASP A 184 1.36 -2.10 4.51
C ASP A 184 1.50 -2.06 2.97
N HIS A 185 1.43 -0.86 2.34
CA HIS A 185 1.32 -0.72 0.89
C HIS A 185 2.40 0.16 0.24
N ALA A 186 3.22 0.87 1.03
CA ALA A 186 4.28 1.70 0.50
C ALA A 186 5.67 1.15 0.86
N ALA A 187 6.56 1.02 -0.12
CA ALA A 187 8.00 0.84 0.13
C ALA A 187 8.63 2.22 0.36
N ALA A 188 8.28 2.85 1.49
CA ALA A 188 8.65 4.23 1.77
C ALA A 188 10.14 4.38 2.03
N ALA A 189 10.76 5.36 1.37
CA ALA A 189 12.09 5.85 1.66
C ALA A 189 12.04 7.36 1.91
N TYR A 190 13.03 7.89 2.62
CA TYR A 190 13.15 9.31 2.93
C TYR A 190 14.55 9.80 2.62
N LEU A 191 14.64 11.00 2.09
CA LEU A 191 15.86 11.78 1.98
C LEU A 191 15.56 13.27 2.13
N GLU A 192 16.61 14.06 2.39
CA GLU A 192 16.49 15.50 2.58
C GLU A 192 17.70 16.23 2.02
N ILE A 193 17.51 17.51 1.71
CA ILE A 193 18.56 18.45 1.36
C ILE A 193 18.46 19.71 2.20
N GLU A 194 19.59 20.32 2.50
CA GLU A 194 19.65 21.69 3.01
C GLU A 194 19.64 22.69 1.85
N TYR A 195 18.98 23.82 2.02
CA TYR A 195 18.97 24.89 1.04
C TYR A 195 18.94 26.27 1.70
N ASP A 196 19.48 27.27 1.00
CA ASP A 196 19.32 28.67 1.41
C ASP A 196 17.90 29.14 1.17
N PRO A 197 17.12 29.52 2.20
CA PRO A 197 15.75 29.98 2.03
C PRO A 197 15.65 31.42 1.50
N GLN A 198 16.74 32.19 1.44
CA GLN A 198 16.69 33.60 1.11
C GLN A 198 16.15 33.88 -0.30
N PRO A 199 16.52 33.14 -1.36
CA PRO A 199 15.93 33.34 -2.69
C PRO A 199 14.41 33.20 -2.71
N TRP A 200 13.88 32.22 -1.96
CA TRP A 200 12.45 32.03 -1.83
C TRP A 200 11.76 33.11 -1.00
N ASN A 201 12.40 33.59 0.08
CA ASN A 201 11.88 34.69 0.90
C ASN A 201 11.79 35.98 0.06
N ASP A 202 12.82 36.27 -0.72
CA ASP A 202 12.83 37.44 -1.61
C ASP A 202 11.78 37.33 -2.71
N TYR A 203 11.64 36.13 -3.30
CA TYR A 203 10.59 35.87 -4.30
C TYR A 203 9.21 36.04 -3.72
N ALA A 204 8.93 35.48 -2.54
CA ALA A 204 7.65 35.59 -1.87
C ALA A 204 7.33 37.04 -1.45
N ALA A 205 8.33 37.79 -1.00
CA ALA A 205 8.17 39.20 -0.64
C ALA A 205 7.82 40.05 -1.86
N ARG A 206 8.52 39.88 -2.98
CA ARG A 206 8.19 40.58 -4.26
C ARG A 206 6.79 40.21 -4.73
N TYR A 207 6.43 38.92 -4.70
CA TYR A 207 5.10 38.45 -5.08
C TYR A 207 4.00 39.08 -4.21
N ALA A 208 4.19 39.09 -2.90
CA ALA A 208 3.25 39.70 -1.95
C ALA A 208 3.05 41.19 -2.20
N GLN A 209 4.13 41.92 -2.44
CA GLN A 209 4.08 43.35 -2.74
C GLN A 209 3.31 43.62 -4.06
N GLN A 210 3.61 42.90 -5.14
CA GLN A 210 2.98 43.05 -6.44
C GLN A 210 1.47 42.74 -6.40
N ASN A 211 1.08 41.76 -5.61
CA ASN A 211 -0.31 41.29 -5.51
C ASN A 211 -1.05 41.82 -4.27
N LYS A 212 -0.43 42.77 -3.54
CA LYS A 212 -1.00 43.43 -2.33
C LYS A 212 -1.47 42.42 -1.26
N LEU A 213 -0.72 41.31 -1.07
CA LEU A 213 -1.01 40.31 -0.07
C LEU A 213 -0.54 40.80 1.31
N LEU A 214 -1.35 40.58 2.34
CA LEU A 214 -1.03 40.94 3.72
C LEU A 214 -0.07 39.96 4.38
N LEU A 215 -0.08 38.70 3.94
CA LEU A 215 0.74 37.60 4.49
C LEU A 215 1.70 37.10 3.43
N SER A 216 2.86 36.60 3.87
CA SER A 216 3.82 35.96 2.97
C SER A 216 3.20 34.71 2.32
N PRO A 217 3.19 34.60 0.99
CA PRO A 217 2.70 33.43 0.29
C PRO A 217 3.78 32.35 0.09
N LEU A 218 4.83 32.33 0.92
CA LEU A 218 5.98 31.42 0.75
C LEU A 218 5.55 29.95 0.60
N LEU A 219 4.74 29.44 1.55
CA LEU A 219 4.31 28.04 1.50
C LEU A 219 3.39 27.72 0.34
N PRO A 220 2.37 28.54 0.01
CA PRO A 220 1.61 28.37 -1.23
C PRO A 220 2.47 28.40 -2.49
N LEU A 221 3.48 29.26 -2.58
CA LEU A 221 4.37 29.33 -3.72
C LEU A 221 5.27 28.09 -3.86
N LEU A 222 5.83 27.58 -2.74
CA LEU A 222 6.56 26.32 -2.72
C LEU A 222 5.67 25.16 -3.14
N ALA A 223 4.44 25.10 -2.60
CA ALA A 223 3.48 24.06 -2.93
C ALA A 223 3.06 24.11 -4.42
N PHE A 224 2.86 25.31 -4.98
CA PHE A 224 2.57 25.49 -6.39
C PHE A 224 3.76 25.10 -7.29
N ARG A 225 4.98 25.41 -6.86
CA ARG A 225 6.19 24.97 -7.57
C ARG A 225 6.26 23.44 -7.66
N LEU A 226 5.85 22.72 -6.61
CA LEU A 226 5.76 21.26 -6.63
C LEU A 226 4.71 20.78 -7.66
N VAL A 227 3.57 21.46 -7.79
CA VAL A 227 2.59 21.17 -8.85
C VAL A 227 3.19 21.36 -10.25
N GLU A 228 3.95 22.44 -10.47
CA GLU A 228 4.62 22.68 -11.74
C GLU A 228 5.67 21.59 -12.06
N LEU A 229 6.40 21.11 -11.05
CA LEU A 229 7.34 20.01 -11.22
C LEU A 229 6.62 18.71 -11.57
N ALA A 230 5.44 18.45 -11.01
CA ALA A 230 4.64 17.28 -11.32
C ALA A 230 4.14 17.27 -12.78
N LYS A 231 3.89 18.43 -13.39
CA LYS A 231 3.50 18.55 -14.80
C LYS A 231 4.61 18.09 -15.75
N VAL A 232 5.86 18.31 -15.40
CA VAL A 232 7.02 17.95 -16.23
C VAL A 232 7.70 16.64 -15.80
N THR A 233 7.32 16.11 -14.65
CA THR A 233 7.84 14.85 -14.11
C THR A 233 6.68 13.96 -13.62
N PRO A 234 5.91 13.34 -14.55
CA PRO A 234 4.68 12.60 -14.18
C PRO A 234 4.89 11.48 -13.15
N ARG A 235 6.10 10.91 -13.06
CA ARG A 235 6.44 9.86 -12.10
C ARG A 235 6.25 10.26 -10.63
N ILE A 236 6.36 11.57 -10.29
CA ILE A 236 6.11 12.03 -8.92
C ILE A 236 4.63 12.22 -8.62
N ASN A 237 3.77 12.12 -9.62
CA ASN A 237 2.32 12.20 -9.54
C ASN A 237 1.70 10.88 -9.99
N ALA A 238 2.05 9.79 -9.31
CA ALA A 238 1.75 8.44 -9.71
C ALA A 238 1.48 7.52 -8.50
N THR A 239 0.99 6.31 -8.74
CA THR A 239 0.86 5.24 -7.76
C THR A 239 1.14 3.88 -8.41
N VAL A 240 1.27 2.83 -7.58
CA VAL A 240 1.38 1.44 -8.04
C VAL A 240 0.03 0.77 -7.89
N LEU A 241 -0.49 0.23 -8.98
CA LEU A 241 -1.69 -0.60 -9.03
C LEU A 241 -1.35 -1.89 -9.80
N ASP A 242 -1.57 -3.04 -9.20
CA ASP A 242 -1.38 -4.36 -9.83
C ASP A 242 -0.03 -4.48 -10.57
N ASP A 243 1.08 -4.19 -9.87
CA ASP A 243 2.47 -4.19 -10.39
C ASP A 243 2.72 -3.23 -11.56
N ARG A 244 1.82 -2.28 -11.76
CA ARG A 244 1.91 -1.28 -12.83
C ARG A 244 1.93 0.12 -12.25
N ARG A 245 2.72 1.00 -12.87
CA ARG A 245 2.70 2.43 -12.56
C ARG A 245 1.46 3.06 -13.20
N TYR A 246 0.65 3.70 -12.38
CA TYR A 246 -0.46 4.53 -12.81
C TYR A 246 -0.09 6.01 -12.60
N GLU A 247 0.08 6.75 -13.68
CA GLU A 247 0.37 8.19 -13.67
C GLU A 247 -0.95 8.95 -13.75
N TYR A 248 -1.18 9.85 -12.80
CA TYR A 248 -2.37 10.68 -12.77
C TYR A 248 -2.27 11.82 -13.78
N HIS A 249 -3.34 12.08 -14.50
CA HIS A 249 -3.43 13.26 -15.38
C HIS A 249 -3.68 14.54 -14.58
N ALA A 250 -4.48 14.46 -13.52
CA ALA A 250 -4.70 15.57 -12.60
C ALA A 250 -3.63 15.60 -11.51
N VAL A 251 -3.23 16.79 -11.09
CA VAL A 251 -2.42 17.01 -9.89
C VAL A 251 -3.34 17.51 -8.79
N ASN A 252 -3.71 16.63 -7.89
CA ASN A 252 -4.48 16.95 -6.69
C ASN A 252 -3.51 17.10 -5.54
N LEU A 253 -3.21 18.35 -5.17
CA LEU A 253 -2.21 18.60 -4.13
C LEU A 253 -2.83 18.55 -2.75
N GLY A 254 -2.43 17.56 -1.95
CA GLY A 254 -2.70 17.49 -0.52
C GLY A 254 -1.75 18.39 0.27
N PHE A 255 -2.29 19.22 1.14
CA PHE A 255 -1.53 20.08 2.04
C PHE A 255 -1.91 19.76 3.50
N THR A 256 -0.91 19.52 4.36
CA THR A 256 -1.20 19.20 5.77
C THR A 256 -1.61 20.42 6.54
N VAL A 257 -2.72 20.33 7.28
CA VAL A 257 -3.28 21.42 8.12
C VAL A 257 -3.58 20.88 9.50
N GLN A 258 -2.92 21.44 10.51
CA GLN A 258 -3.23 21.16 11.92
C GLN A 258 -4.33 22.09 12.39
N ALA A 259 -5.48 21.54 12.79
CA ALA A 259 -6.63 22.24 13.34
C ALA A 259 -6.96 21.68 14.73
N GLY A 260 -6.54 22.39 15.79
CA GLY A 260 -6.62 21.85 17.15
C GLY A 260 -5.83 20.53 17.28
N GLU A 261 -6.49 19.47 17.71
CA GLU A 261 -5.92 18.13 17.86
C GLU A 261 -5.95 17.30 16.55
N THR A 262 -6.62 17.80 15.50
CA THR A 262 -6.82 17.07 14.25
C THR A 262 -5.82 17.51 13.18
N LEU A 263 -5.15 16.55 12.56
CA LEU A 263 -4.33 16.77 11.37
C LEU A 263 -5.13 16.39 10.13
N TYR A 264 -5.36 17.35 9.25
CA TYR A 264 -6.01 17.15 7.96
C TYR A 264 -4.99 17.11 6.82
N LEU A 265 -5.29 16.33 5.79
CA LEU A 265 -4.73 16.49 4.45
C LEU A 265 -5.77 17.21 3.60
N ALA A 266 -5.66 18.53 3.50
CA ALA A 266 -6.58 19.35 2.71
C ALA A 266 -6.13 19.36 1.24
N VAL A 267 -7.04 19.04 0.31
CA VAL A 267 -6.72 18.75 -1.08
C VAL A 267 -7.21 19.86 -2.00
N VAL A 268 -6.30 20.44 -2.76
CA VAL A 268 -6.61 21.33 -3.90
C VAL A 268 -6.71 20.46 -5.14
N GLN A 269 -7.92 20.30 -5.67
CA GLN A 269 -8.20 19.49 -6.86
C GLN A 269 -7.72 20.18 -8.13
N SER A 270 -7.24 19.40 -9.11
CA SER A 270 -6.85 19.87 -10.46
C SER A 270 -5.92 21.09 -10.45
N ALA A 271 -4.96 21.10 -9.52
CA ALA A 271 -4.05 22.23 -9.32
C ALA A 271 -3.21 22.56 -10.56
N GLN A 272 -2.97 21.61 -11.47
CA GLN A 272 -2.24 21.80 -12.72
C GLN A 272 -2.96 22.74 -13.71
N GLU A 273 -4.28 22.95 -13.55
CA GLU A 273 -5.09 23.83 -14.39
C GLU A 273 -5.11 25.28 -13.88
N MET A 274 -4.54 25.50 -12.70
CA MET A 274 -4.56 26.80 -12.04
C MET A 274 -3.31 27.61 -12.39
N ASN A 275 -3.47 28.92 -12.43
CA ASN A 275 -2.33 29.84 -12.28
C ASN A 275 -2.01 30.00 -10.79
N VAL A 276 -0.86 30.59 -10.49
CA VAL A 276 -0.37 30.75 -9.12
C VAL A 276 -1.35 31.52 -8.21
N ALA A 277 -1.99 32.58 -8.71
CA ALA A 277 -2.94 33.37 -7.90
C ALA A 277 -4.16 32.56 -7.53
N ARG A 278 -4.78 31.88 -8.51
CA ARG A 278 -5.93 31.00 -8.26
C ARG A 278 -5.58 29.85 -7.31
N PHE A 279 -4.37 29.30 -7.44
CA PHE A 279 -3.91 28.23 -6.53
C PHE A 279 -3.76 28.73 -5.09
N ILE A 280 -3.18 29.94 -4.89
CA ILE A 280 -3.04 30.55 -3.56
C ILE A 280 -4.42 30.73 -2.91
N ASP A 281 -5.40 31.25 -3.68
CA ASP A 281 -6.78 31.43 -3.20
C ASP A 281 -7.44 30.10 -2.84
N ALA A 282 -7.33 29.09 -3.72
CA ALA A 282 -7.90 27.76 -3.50
C ALA A 282 -7.26 27.06 -2.29
N LEU A 283 -5.92 27.13 -2.15
CA LEU A 283 -5.24 26.57 -0.98
C LEU A 283 -5.69 27.30 0.30
N GLY A 284 -5.83 28.62 0.28
CA GLY A 284 -6.33 29.40 1.40
C GLY A 284 -7.78 29.03 1.76
N GLU A 285 -8.62 28.70 0.79
CA GLU A 285 -10.00 28.26 1.03
C GLU A 285 -10.03 26.88 1.71
N VAL A 286 -9.33 25.89 1.20
CA VAL A 286 -9.32 24.54 1.81
C VAL A 286 -8.66 24.56 3.19
N GLN A 287 -7.66 25.41 3.41
CA GLN A 287 -7.07 25.62 4.75
C GLN A 287 -8.08 26.22 5.74
N ARG A 288 -8.89 27.20 5.32
CA ARG A 288 -9.96 27.76 6.17
C ARG A 288 -11.03 26.70 6.49
N HIS A 289 -11.43 25.88 5.51
CA HIS A 289 -12.38 24.79 5.74
C HIS A 289 -11.80 23.75 6.72
N ALA A 290 -10.53 23.38 6.59
CA ALA A 290 -9.85 22.48 7.51
C ALA A 290 -9.82 23.06 8.95
N MET A 291 -9.42 24.32 9.10
CA MET A 291 -9.39 25.00 10.41
C MET A 291 -10.77 25.13 11.07
N ALA A 292 -11.82 25.19 10.26
CA ALA A 292 -13.21 25.22 10.72
C ALA A 292 -13.84 23.82 10.90
N HIS A 293 -13.10 22.73 10.66
CA HIS A 293 -13.60 21.33 10.65
C HIS A 293 -14.76 21.13 9.66
N LYS A 294 -14.68 21.77 8.49
CA LYS A 294 -15.75 21.81 7.46
C LYS A 294 -15.21 21.45 6.06
N LEU A 295 -14.19 20.59 5.98
CA LEU A 295 -13.73 20.08 4.69
C LEU A 295 -14.85 19.33 3.99
N ARG A 296 -15.03 19.61 2.72
CA ARG A 296 -15.91 18.86 1.83
C ARG A 296 -15.27 17.51 1.47
N PRO A 297 -16.03 16.48 1.05
CA PRO A 297 -15.47 15.18 0.67
C PRO A 297 -14.35 15.28 -0.37
N GLU A 298 -14.51 16.12 -1.40
CA GLU A 298 -13.51 16.37 -2.43
C GLU A 298 -12.26 17.11 -1.92
N GLU A 299 -12.36 17.83 -0.81
CA GLU A 299 -11.25 18.54 -0.17
C GLU A 299 -10.49 17.67 0.84
N SER A 300 -10.98 16.48 1.13
CA SER A 300 -10.38 15.55 2.11
C SER A 300 -9.91 14.23 1.49
N SER A 301 -10.02 14.06 0.17
CA SER A 301 -9.72 12.81 -0.52
C SER A 301 -9.10 13.03 -1.90
N GLY A 302 -8.52 11.98 -2.47
CA GLY A 302 -8.01 11.97 -3.84
C GLY A 302 -6.74 12.77 -4.05
N ALA A 303 -5.92 13.01 -3.02
CA ALA A 303 -4.58 13.57 -3.19
C ALA A 303 -3.73 12.64 -4.05
N THR A 304 -3.00 13.18 -5.02
CA THR A 304 -2.06 12.45 -5.87
C THR A 304 -0.60 12.81 -5.57
N LEU A 305 -0.41 13.94 -4.88
CA LEU A 305 0.86 14.50 -4.46
C LEU A 305 0.63 15.26 -3.15
N ALA A 306 1.62 15.35 -2.27
CA ALA A 306 1.41 16.01 -1.00
C ALA A 306 2.56 16.93 -0.56
N PHE A 307 2.23 17.93 0.25
CA PHE A 307 3.16 18.88 0.85
C PHE A 307 2.86 19.06 2.35
N SER A 308 3.88 18.93 3.17
CA SER A 308 3.80 19.10 4.63
C SER A 308 4.81 20.14 5.09
N SER A 309 4.40 21.07 5.95
CA SER A 309 5.32 22.04 6.54
C SER A 309 5.19 22.08 8.05
N MET A 310 6.31 21.91 8.73
CA MET A 310 6.46 22.05 10.17
C MET A 310 7.23 23.31 10.58
N ALA A 311 7.54 24.18 9.60
CA ALA A 311 8.37 25.37 9.82
C ALA A 311 7.77 26.35 10.87
N ARG A 312 6.42 26.51 10.92
CA ARG A 312 5.76 27.38 11.90
C ARG A 312 5.94 26.94 13.35
N TRP A 313 6.28 25.68 13.60
CA TRP A 313 6.58 25.13 14.92
C TRP A 313 8.09 25.05 15.23
N ASN A 314 8.89 25.69 14.41
CA ASN A 314 10.36 25.69 14.53
C ASN A 314 10.98 24.27 14.50
N VAL A 315 10.32 23.37 13.76
CA VAL A 315 10.84 22.01 13.53
C VAL A 315 11.87 22.07 12.43
N SER A 316 13.09 21.63 12.70
CA SER A 316 14.21 21.66 11.75
C SER A 316 14.20 20.50 10.77
N ARG A 317 13.59 19.37 11.12
CA ARG A 317 13.46 18.16 10.28
C ARG A 317 12.24 17.37 10.67
N HIS A 318 11.55 16.77 9.68
CA HIS A 318 10.47 15.81 9.91
C HIS A 318 10.32 14.88 8.73
N THR A 319 9.88 13.65 8.99
CA THR A 319 9.59 12.64 7.97
C THR A 319 8.07 12.46 7.92
N PRO A 320 7.38 13.01 6.92
CA PRO A 320 5.94 12.85 6.80
C PRO A 320 5.59 11.44 6.32
N ILE A 321 4.40 10.97 6.72
CA ILE A 321 3.83 9.71 6.26
C ILE A 321 3.27 9.91 4.85
N LEU A 322 3.57 8.99 3.94
CA LEU A 322 3.07 9.02 2.57
C LEU A 322 1.55 8.76 2.57
N PRO A 323 0.74 9.68 2.04
CA PRO A 323 -0.70 9.47 1.93
C PRO A 323 -1.06 8.31 0.99
N PRO A 324 -2.23 7.68 1.15
CA PRO A 324 -2.69 6.61 0.26
C PRO A 324 -2.65 7.01 -1.21
N ALA A 325 -2.18 6.10 -2.05
CA ALA A 325 -2.12 6.24 -3.51
C ALA A 325 -1.29 7.42 -4.02
N THR A 326 -0.32 7.93 -3.22
CA THR A 326 0.65 8.95 -3.64
C THR A 326 2.05 8.35 -3.77
N SER A 327 2.87 8.91 -4.67
CA SER A 327 4.28 8.53 -4.82
C SER A 327 5.24 9.39 -3.99
N LEU A 328 4.82 10.60 -3.63
CA LEU A 328 5.69 11.60 -3.00
C LEU A 328 4.90 12.50 -2.05
N ILE A 329 5.51 12.79 -0.89
CA ILE A 329 5.16 13.91 -0.02
C ILE A 329 6.40 14.71 0.31
N VAL A 330 6.37 16.01 0.06
CA VAL A 330 7.47 16.93 0.40
C VAL A 330 7.32 17.40 1.86
N ALA A 331 8.42 17.40 2.58
CA ALA A 331 8.58 17.97 3.91
C ALA A 331 9.31 19.31 3.85
N HIS A 332 8.72 20.37 4.42
CA HIS A 332 9.36 21.66 4.58
C HIS A 332 9.57 21.99 6.06
N ALA A 333 10.77 22.37 6.43
CA ALA A 333 11.17 22.63 7.80
C ALA A 333 11.69 24.06 8.00
N ALA A 334 11.78 24.50 9.25
CA ALA A 334 12.31 25.83 9.61
C ALA A 334 13.82 25.91 9.36
N PRO A 335 14.36 27.12 9.09
CA PRO A 335 15.80 27.36 9.11
C PRO A 335 16.41 26.96 10.46
N HIS A 336 17.60 26.38 10.44
CA HIS A 336 18.29 25.89 11.63
C HIS A 336 19.79 26.21 11.59
N GLY A 337 20.39 26.48 12.75
CA GLY A 337 21.83 26.62 12.92
C GLY A 337 22.54 27.56 11.96
N SER A 338 22.88 27.07 10.78
CA SER A 338 23.54 27.82 9.69
C SER A 338 22.65 28.88 8.99
N GLY A 339 21.35 28.92 9.31
CA GLY A 339 20.36 29.72 8.57
C GLY A 339 19.74 28.99 7.38
N ASN A 340 20.25 27.80 7.04
CA ASN A 340 19.66 26.96 6.00
C ASN A 340 18.35 26.32 6.48
N ALA A 341 17.42 26.15 5.57
CA ALA A 341 16.20 25.37 5.76
C ALA A 341 16.37 23.97 5.16
N VAL A 342 15.43 23.07 5.50
CA VAL A 342 15.45 21.68 5.00
C VAL A 342 14.20 21.42 4.14
N LEU A 343 14.43 20.84 2.97
CA LEU A 343 13.44 20.18 2.17
C LEU A 343 13.70 18.68 2.20
N GLY A 344 12.71 17.91 2.65
CA GLY A 344 12.73 16.45 2.64
C GLY A 344 11.66 15.88 1.72
N ALA A 345 11.79 14.61 1.40
CA ALA A 345 10.78 13.87 0.65
C ALA A 345 10.66 12.45 1.20
N THR A 346 9.44 12.06 1.58
CA THR A 346 9.06 10.65 1.69
C THR A 346 8.49 10.23 0.34
N TYR A 347 9.01 9.14 -0.21
CA TYR A 347 8.61 8.66 -1.52
C TYR A 347 8.48 7.14 -1.57
N ASP A 348 7.64 6.65 -2.48
CA ASP A 348 7.50 5.22 -2.73
C ASP A 348 8.62 4.70 -3.61
N HIS A 349 9.52 3.90 -3.04
CA HIS A 349 10.71 3.40 -3.74
C HIS A 349 10.38 2.38 -4.85
N ARG A 350 9.15 1.93 -4.94
CA ARG A 350 8.66 1.13 -6.08
C ARG A 350 8.50 1.99 -7.36
N LEU A 351 8.35 3.32 -7.19
CA LEU A 351 8.11 4.27 -8.29
C LEU A 351 9.28 5.22 -8.53
N LEU A 352 9.90 5.70 -7.46
CA LEU A 352 10.93 6.72 -7.48
C LEU A 352 12.23 6.19 -6.88
N THR A 353 13.34 6.56 -7.49
CA THR A 353 14.67 6.36 -6.90
C THR A 353 15.03 7.54 -6.01
N GLY A 354 16.07 7.38 -5.17
CA GLY A 354 16.63 8.52 -4.43
C GLY A 354 17.09 9.65 -5.34
N PHE A 355 17.58 9.33 -6.53
CA PHE A 355 18.00 10.34 -7.52
C PHE A 355 16.79 11.15 -8.04
N ASP A 356 15.65 10.51 -8.36
CA ASP A 356 14.42 11.22 -8.75
C ASP A 356 13.97 12.19 -7.66
N ALA A 357 13.97 11.74 -6.39
CA ALA A 357 13.58 12.58 -5.26
C ALA A 357 14.54 13.75 -5.03
N VAL A 358 15.86 13.53 -5.12
CA VAL A 358 16.87 14.61 -5.03
C VAL A 358 16.67 15.65 -6.11
N GLN A 359 16.44 15.24 -7.37
CA GLN A 359 16.21 16.20 -8.47
C GLN A 359 14.98 17.09 -8.22
N VAL A 360 13.89 16.49 -7.69
CA VAL A 360 12.69 17.27 -7.32
C VAL A 360 13.00 18.27 -6.22
N LEU A 361 13.69 17.85 -5.16
CA LEU A 361 14.03 18.73 -4.04
C LEU A 361 14.99 19.85 -4.47
N GLN A 362 15.98 19.55 -5.30
CA GLN A 362 16.92 20.56 -5.83
C GLN A 362 16.19 21.60 -6.71
N ALA A 363 15.26 21.13 -7.56
CA ALA A 363 14.43 22.03 -8.37
C ALA A 363 13.45 22.85 -7.52
N LEU A 364 12.95 22.28 -6.41
CA LEU A 364 12.07 22.97 -5.47
C LEU A 364 12.83 23.94 -4.57
N ALA A 365 14.11 23.73 -4.31
CA ALA A 365 14.96 24.61 -3.50
C ALA A 365 15.17 26.00 -4.14
N GLN A 366 14.89 26.13 -5.44
CA GLN A 366 15.02 27.39 -6.16
C GLN A 366 13.65 27.90 -6.61
N PRO A 367 13.34 29.21 -6.43
CA PRO A 367 12.14 29.80 -7.01
C PRO A 367 12.19 29.73 -8.55
N PRO A 368 11.05 29.80 -9.22
CA PRO A 368 11.03 29.90 -10.69
C PRO A 368 11.74 31.18 -11.14
N ALA A 369 12.39 31.07 -12.31
CA ALA A 369 13.15 32.18 -12.93
C ALA A 369 12.25 33.38 -13.25
#